data_5485b5747f03ed0ce9e1721a99938041
#
_entry.id   5485b5747f03ed0ce9e1721a99938041
#
_cell.length_a   1.000
_cell.length_b   1.000
_cell.length_c   1.000
_cell.angle_alpha   90.00
_cell.angle_beta   90.00
_cell.angle_gamma   90.00
#
_symmetry.space_group_name_H-M   'P 1'
#
loop_
_entity.id
_entity.type
_entity.pdbx_description
1 polymer ?
#
loop_
_entity_poly.entity_id
_entity_poly.type
_entity_poly.pdbx_seq_one_letter_code
_entity_poly.pdbx_strand_id
1 'polypeptide(L)'
;TISELDDLVAHARRLDRVLFQTWHSQYNGAVERARDILAAEGVRSVRIDWRESVRKWHPGQDWVWEPGGFGVCDPGINALSIFTKIMPFAVFVQQAQLVFPANRQTPVEVEIAFKSGQLHQPAMSAGFNWLEQSGEIWTIRIETGTGDVLKLEKGGTVLRINDALVLANPSEEYERIYERFAHLLDGHESDVDATPLRLMADVFLMGARINGPEFYW
;
A
#
# COMPACT_ATOMS: atom_id res chain seq x y z
N THR A 1 -14.52 3.78 6.97
CA THR A 1 -14.71 2.30 7.03
C THR A 1 -15.10 1.74 5.66
N ILE A 2 -14.96 0.41 5.48
CA ILE A 2 -15.37 -0.27 4.23
C ILE A 2 -16.89 -0.10 4.02
N SER A 3 -17.68 -0.22 5.07
CA SER A 3 -19.15 -0.06 4.99
C SER A 3 -19.57 1.33 4.50
N GLU A 4 -18.87 2.38 4.95
CA GLU A 4 -19.12 3.75 4.47
C GLU A 4 -18.70 3.92 3.00
N LEU A 5 -17.59 3.30 2.58
CA LEU A 5 -17.17 3.31 1.19
C LEU A 5 -18.22 2.60 0.28
N ASP A 6 -18.72 1.44 0.71
CA ASP A 6 -19.76 0.72 -0.01
C ASP A 6 -21.05 1.55 -0.13
N ASP A 7 -21.44 2.28 0.94
CA ASP A 7 -22.61 3.19 0.90
C ASP A 7 -22.37 4.39 -0.03
N LEU A 8 -21.17 4.99 -0.02
CA LEU A 8 -20.79 6.07 -0.94
C LEU A 8 -20.86 5.62 -2.40
N VAL A 9 -20.38 4.41 -2.71
CA VAL A 9 -20.48 3.82 -4.06
C VAL A 9 -21.93 3.65 -4.47
N ALA A 10 -22.77 3.09 -3.59
CA ALA A 10 -24.21 2.93 -3.84
C ALA A 10 -24.90 4.28 -4.03
N HIS A 11 -24.51 5.29 -3.23
CA HIS A 11 -25.07 6.63 -3.31
C HIS A 11 -24.69 7.32 -4.63
N ALA A 12 -23.42 7.25 -5.04
CA ALA A 12 -22.96 7.81 -6.31
C ALA A 12 -23.72 7.20 -7.49
N ARG A 13 -23.88 5.87 -7.51
CA ARG A 13 -24.67 5.16 -8.53
C ARG A 13 -26.14 5.62 -8.57
N ARG A 14 -26.79 5.74 -7.41
CA ARG A 14 -28.20 6.17 -7.31
C ARG A 14 -28.40 7.59 -7.83
N LEU A 15 -27.42 8.46 -7.63
CA LEU A 15 -27.47 9.86 -8.07
C LEU A 15 -26.88 10.08 -9.46
N ASP A 16 -26.41 9.03 -10.11
CA ASP A 16 -25.76 9.11 -11.41
C ASP A 16 -24.57 10.11 -11.37
N ARG A 17 -23.66 9.89 -10.41
CA ARG A 17 -22.45 10.71 -10.22
C ARG A 17 -21.20 9.87 -10.32
N VAL A 18 -20.15 10.47 -10.86
CA VAL A 18 -18.80 9.89 -10.90
C VAL A 18 -18.21 9.94 -9.49
N LEU A 19 -17.79 8.79 -9.00
CA LEU A 19 -17.00 8.66 -7.78
C LEU A 19 -15.61 8.14 -8.14
N PHE A 20 -14.60 8.90 -7.78
CA PHE A 20 -13.20 8.52 -7.97
C PHE A 20 -12.49 8.46 -6.62
N GLN A 21 -12.06 7.26 -6.22
CA GLN A 21 -11.22 7.05 -5.05
C GLN A 21 -9.79 6.85 -5.52
N THR A 22 -8.86 7.63 -4.98
CA THR A 22 -7.46 7.61 -5.40
C THR A 22 -6.57 6.91 -4.40
N TRP A 23 -5.66 6.08 -4.91
CA TRP A 23 -4.46 5.61 -4.22
C TRP A 23 -3.27 6.28 -4.91
N HIS A 24 -2.84 7.44 -4.41
CA HIS A 24 -1.93 8.33 -5.14
C HIS A 24 -0.63 7.62 -5.58
N SER A 25 -0.04 6.79 -4.72
CA SER A 25 1.22 6.10 -5.03
C SER A 25 1.12 5.10 -6.19
N GLN A 26 -0.09 4.64 -6.57
CA GLN A 26 -0.28 3.80 -7.76
C GLN A 26 0.04 4.53 -9.08
N TYR A 27 0.04 5.86 -9.06
CA TYR A 27 0.22 6.70 -10.25
C TYR A 27 1.68 7.06 -10.52
N ASN A 28 2.63 6.58 -9.72
CA ASN A 28 4.05 6.71 -10.02
C ASN A 28 4.46 5.85 -11.21
N GLY A 29 5.34 6.38 -12.06
CA GLY A 29 5.65 5.82 -13.38
C GLY A 29 6.21 4.39 -13.38
N ALA A 30 6.91 3.98 -12.30
CA ALA A 30 7.46 2.63 -12.20
C ALA A 30 6.40 1.55 -11.91
N VAL A 31 5.23 1.93 -11.37
CA VAL A 31 4.19 0.99 -10.93
C VAL A 31 3.58 0.25 -12.13
N GLU A 32 3.18 0.97 -13.18
CA GLU A 32 2.62 0.35 -14.39
C GLU A 32 3.64 -0.56 -15.09
N ARG A 33 4.90 -0.11 -15.17
CA ARG A 33 5.95 -0.92 -15.78
C ARG A 33 6.20 -2.22 -15.02
N ALA A 34 6.22 -2.16 -13.69
CA ALA A 34 6.32 -3.36 -12.85
C ALA A 34 5.13 -4.30 -13.05
N ARG A 35 3.91 -3.76 -13.09
CA ARG A 35 2.69 -4.55 -13.36
C ARG A 35 2.79 -5.35 -14.65
N ASP A 36 3.21 -4.70 -15.75
CA ASP A 36 3.31 -5.34 -17.07
C ASP A 36 4.34 -6.47 -17.08
N ILE A 37 5.50 -6.26 -16.42
CA ILE A 37 6.52 -7.29 -16.27
C ILE A 37 5.97 -8.48 -15.46
N LEU A 38 5.34 -8.23 -14.32
CA LEU A 38 4.83 -9.29 -13.45
C LEU A 38 3.66 -10.07 -14.08
N ALA A 39 2.86 -9.41 -14.92
CA ALA A 39 1.82 -10.09 -15.71
C ALA A 39 2.40 -11.08 -16.71
N ALA A 40 3.57 -10.78 -17.29
CA ALA A 40 4.25 -11.63 -18.27
C ALA A 40 5.09 -12.75 -17.60
N GLU A 41 5.80 -12.44 -16.51
CA GLU A 41 6.82 -13.31 -15.93
C GLU A 41 6.34 -14.06 -14.67
N GLY A 42 5.23 -13.63 -14.08
CA GLY A 42 4.76 -14.15 -12.80
C GLY A 42 5.57 -13.65 -11.60
N VAL A 43 5.24 -14.17 -10.42
CA VAL A 43 5.82 -13.74 -9.14
C VAL A 43 6.28 -14.95 -8.35
N ARG A 44 7.54 -14.94 -7.87
CA ARG A 44 8.11 -15.95 -6.97
C ARG A 44 8.12 -15.49 -5.53
N SER A 45 8.51 -14.23 -5.28
CA SER A 45 8.50 -13.67 -3.94
C SER A 45 8.30 -12.15 -3.97
N VAL A 46 7.76 -11.60 -2.86
CA VAL A 46 7.63 -10.17 -2.63
C VAL A 46 8.04 -9.84 -1.20
N ARG A 47 8.89 -8.83 -1.04
CA ARG A 47 9.13 -8.19 0.25
C ARG A 47 8.87 -6.69 0.12
N ILE A 48 8.00 -6.19 0.98
CA ILE A 48 7.71 -4.77 1.15
C ILE A 48 8.39 -4.29 2.42
N ASP A 49 9.22 -3.25 2.33
CA ASP A 49 9.76 -2.52 3.46
C ASP A 49 9.33 -1.06 3.33
N TRP A 50 8.47 -0.62 4.27
CA TRP A 50 7.92 0.72 4.26
C TRP A 50 8.10 1.36 5.62
N ARG A 51 9.13 2.18 5.72
CA ARG A 51 9.59 2.75 6.98
C ARG A 51 9.76 4.24 6.86
N GLU A 52 9.29 4.96 7.85
CA GLU A 52 9.42 6.40 7.94
C GLU A 52 9.31 6.89 9.39
N SER A 53 9.47 8.19 9.60
CA SER A 53 9.35 8.78 10.92
C SER A 53 8.01 9.47 11.10
N VAL A 54 7.21 9.02 12.06
CA VAL A 54 5.98 9.71 12.46
C VAL A 54 6.26 11.15 12.93
N ARG A 55 7.43 11.38 13.58
CA ARG A 55 7.83 12.72 14.04
C ARG A 55 8.10 13.69 12.90
N LYS A 56 8.47 13.17 11.71
CA LYS A 56 8.69 13.99 10.52
C LYS A 56 7.39 14.28 9.80
N TRP A 57 6.53 13.27 9.62
CA TRP A 57 5.35 13.38 8.78
C TRP A 57 4.08 13.84 9.51
N HIS A 58 3.98 13.53 10.81
CA HIS A 58 2.84 13.88 11.66
C HIS A 58 3.28 14.54 12.98
N PRO A 59 4.12 15.59 12.97
CA PRO A 59 4.66 16.16 14.19
C PRO A 59 3.56 16.70 15.10
N GLY A 60 3.45 16.12 16.33
CA GLY A 60 2.46 16.54 17.33
C GLY A 60 1.01 16.24 16.99
N GLN A 61 0.73 15.42 15.99
CA GLN A 61 -0.64 15.08 15.59
C GLN A 61 -1.15 13.85 16.37
N ASP A 62 -1.70 14.06 17.55
CA ASP A 62 -2.12 12.97 18.43
C ASP A 62 -3.25 12.10 17.86
N TRP A 63 -4.07 12.61 16.93
CA TRP A 63 -5.17 11.87 16.32
C TRP A 63 -4.72 10.58 15.60
N VAL A 64 -3.47 10.53 15.11
CA VAL A 64 -2.94 9.32 14.44
C VAL A 64 -2.85 8.12 15.39
N TRP A 65 -2.82 8.38 16.70
CA TRP A 65 -2.71 7.39 17.77
C TRP A 65 -4.05 7.00 18.39
N GLU A 66 -5.14 7.67 18.01
CA GLU A 66 -6.48 7.44 18.56
C GLU A 66 -7.26 6.40 17.75
N PRO A 67 -8.37 5.83 18.28
CA PRO A 67 -9.28 5.01 17.50
C PRO A 67 -9.78 5.74 16.25
N GLY A 68 -9.62 5.12 15.09
CA GLY A 68 -9.90 5.76 13.80
C GLY A 68 -8.68 6.41 13.14
N GLY A 69 -7.62 6.71 13.90
CA GLY A 69 -6.29 6.90 13.35
C GLY A 69 -5.70 5.56 12.91
N PHE A 70 -4.84 5.55 11.93
CA PHE A 70 -4.31 4.29 11.35
C PHE A 70 -2.97 3.87 11.94
N GLY A 71 -2.27 4.75 12.70
CA GLY A 71 -0.89 4.49 13.09
C GLY A 71 -0.01 4.26 11.86
N VAL A 72 0.95 3.36 11.96
CA VAL A 72 1.85 3.02 10.84
C VAL A 72 1.14 2.48 9.60
N CYS A 73 -0.12 2.09 9.71
CA CYS A 73 -0.92 1.66 8.58
C CYS A 73 -1.31 2.82 7.64
N ASP A 74 -1.23 4.07 8.11
CA ASP A 74 -1.44 5.26 7.27
C ASP A 74 -0.42 5.35 6.12
N PRO A 75 0.90 5.36 6.33
CA PRO A 75 1.84 5.22 5.22
C PRO A 75 1.85 3.81 4.61
N GLY A 76 1.59 2.78 5.39
CA GLY A 76 1.61 1.38 4.93
C GLY A 76 0.55 1.07 3.86
N ILE A 77 -0.60 1.76 3.88
CA ILE A 77 -1.63 1.55 2.85
C ILE A 77 -1.18 2.01 1.46
N ASN A 78 -0.25 2.96 1.37
CA ASN A 78 0.35 3.36 0.09
C ASN A 78 1.14 2.20 -0.52
N ALA A 79 1.94 1.50 0.29
CA ALA A 79 2.64 0.29 -0.15
C ALA A 79 1.67 -0.81 -0.59
N LEU A 80 0.60 -1.06 0.18
CA LEU A 80 -0.43 -2.04 -0.18
C LEU A 80 -1.17 -1.66 -1.46
N SER A 81 -1.38 -0.37 -1.72
CA SER A 81 -2.02 0.09 -2.94
C SER A 81 -1.18 -0.21 -4.18
N ILE A 82 0.13 0.02 -4.12
CA ILE A 82 1.06 -0.38 -5.19
C ILE A 82 1.06 -1.91 -5.31
N PHE A 83 1.21 -2.62 -4.21
CA PHE A 83 1.27 -4.08 -4.17
C PHE A 83 0.05 -4.72 -4.83
N THR A 84 -1.16 -4.32 -4.46
CA THR A 84 -2.39 -4.86 -5.06
C THR A 84 -2.53 -4.52 -6.53
N LYS A 85 -2.03 -3.36 -6.95
CA LYS A 85 -2.07 -2.91 -8.36
C LYS A 85 -1.17 -3.75 -9.27
N ILE A 86 0.02 -4.14 -8.78
CA ILE A 86 1.02 -4.83 -9.60
C ILE A 86 0.89 -6.36 -9.55
N MET A 87 0.18 -6.93 -8.56
CA MET A 87 0.01 -8.38 -8.49
C MET A 87 -0.92 -8.91 -9.56
N PRO A 88 -0.53 -9.95 -10.34
CA PRO A 88 -1.37 -10.54 -11.37
C PRO A 88 -2.45 -11.51 -10.81
N PHE A 89 -2.62 -11.56 -9.49
CA PHE A 89 -3.58 -12.43 -8.79
C PHE A 89 -4.07 -11.79 -7.50
N ALA A 90 -5.19 -12.29 -6.98
CA ALA A 90 -5.72 -11.83 -5.70
C ALA A 90 -4.81 -12.24 -4.53
N VAL A 91 -4.61 -11.31 -3.60
CA VAL A 91 -3.77 -11.44 -2.42
C VAL A 91 -4.63 -11.34 -1.17
N PHE A 92 -4.30 -12.14 -0.15
CA PHE A 92 -5.02 -12.19 1.12
C PHE A 92 -4.02 -12.15 2.28
N VAL A 93 -4.44 -11.60 3.41
CA VAL A 93 -3.66 -11.69 4.64
C VAL A 93 -3.64 -13.14 5.13
N GLN A 94 -2.47 -13.67 5.40
CA GLN A 94 -2.29 -14.99 6.01
C GLN A 94 -2.14 -14.86 7.52
N GLN A 95 -1.30 -13.93 7.96
CA GLN A 95 -1.11 -13.56 9.36
C GLN A 95 -0.54 -12.14 9.44
N ALA A 96 -0.72 -11.49 10.57
CA ALA A 96 -0.09 -10.22 10.87
C ALA A 96 0.30 -10.13 12.35
N GLN A 97 1.28 -9.28 12.64
CA GLN A 97 1.65 -8.87 13.99
C GLN A 97 1.68 -7.35 14.03
N LEU A 98 1.00 -6.76 15.00
CA LEU A 98 0.89 -5.31 15.17
C LEU A 98 1.45 -4.93 16.53
N VAL A 99 2.50 -4.11 16.55
CA VAL A 99 3.09 -3.59 17.79
C VAL A 99 2.45 -2.26 18.14
N PHE A 100 1.80 -2.22 19.28
CA PHE A 100 1.14 -1.02 19.82
C PHE A 100 2.01 -0.43 20.93
N PRO A 101 2.36 0.85 20.88
CA PRO A 101 2.95 1.50 22.06
C PRO A 101 2.01 1.38 23.25
N ALA A 102 2.55 1.10 24.44
CA ALA A 102 1.74 0.81 25.64
C ALA A 102 0.78 1.95 26.01
N ASN A 103 1.09 3.18 25.61
CA ASN A 103 0.30 4.40 25.86
C ASN A 103 -0.47 4.90 24.62
N ARG A 104 -0.60 4.08 23.55
CA ARG A 104 -1.27 4.46 22.28
C ARG A 104 -2.25 3.38 21.84
N GLN A 105 -3.19 3.72 20.93
CA GLN A 105 -4.25 2.82 20.52
C GLN A 105 -4.11 2.32 19.08
N THR A 106 -3.11 2.81 18.33
CA THR A 106 -2.81 2.38 16.98
C THR A 106 -1.38 1.83 16.89
N PRO A 107 -1.06 0.96 15.93
CA PRO A 107 0.24 0.31 15.84
C PRO A 107 1.32 1.25 15.34
N VAL A 108 2.55 1.05 15.81
CA VAL A 108 3.77 1.74 15.37
C VAL A 108 4.63 0.87 14.45
N GLU A 109 4.46 -0.44 14.51
CA GLU A 109 5.09 -1.42 13.64
C GLU A 109 4.07 -2.49 13.24
N VAL A 110 4.19 -2.99 12.02
CA VAL A 110 3.37 -4.09 11.52
C VAL A 110 4.22 -5.01 10.64
N GLU A 111 4.15 -6.32 10.90
CA GLU A 111 4.67 -7.35 10.00
C GLU A 111 3.50 -8.18 9.49
N ILE A 112 3.47 -8.42 8.16
CA ILE A 112 2.38 -9.11 7.48
C ILE A 112 2.96 -10.22 6.61
N ALA A 113 2.38 -11.42 6.67
CA ALA A 113 2.55 -12.45 5.66
C ALA A 113 1.27 -12.54 4.83
N PHE A 114 1.42 -12.67 3.51
CA PHE A 114 0.32 -12.81 2.58
C PHE A 114 0.28 -14.20 1.95
N LYS A 115 -0.89 -14.57 1.44
CA LYS A 115 -1.13 -15.75 0.61
C LYS A 115 -1.90 -15.35 -0.65
N SER A 116 -1.82 -16.17 -1.67
CA SER A 116 -2.61 -16.04 -2.90
C SER A 116 -3.53 -17.24 -3.08
N GLY A 117 -4.48 -17.16 -4.02
CA GLY A 117 -5.29 -18.30 -4.44
C GLY A 117 -4.58 -19.25 -5.43
N GLN A 118 -3.29 -19.04 -5.70
CA GLN A 118 -2.51 -19.84 -6.65
C GLN A 118 -2.11 -21.20 -6.06
N LEU A 119 -1.94 -22.21 -6.93
CA LEU A 119 -1.44 -23.53 -6.52
C LEU A 119 0.00 -23.45 -5.97
N HIS A 120 0.85 -22.67 -6.64
CA HIS A 120 2.20 -22.34 -6.17
C HIS A 120 2.14 -21.01 -5.45
N GLN A 121 2.29 -21.04 -4.13
CA GLN A 121 2.22 -19.86 -3.28
C GLN A 121 3.55 -19.09 -3.34
N PRO A 122 3.58 -17.87 -3.90
CA PRO A 122 4.73 -16.99 -3.77
C PRO A 122 4.93 -16.61 -2.29
N ALA A 123 6.19 -16.48 -1.87
CA ALA A 123 6.50 -15.95 -0.53
C ALA A 123 6.30 -14.43 -0.53
N MET A 124 5.28 -13.94 0.18
CA MET A 124 4.94 -12.52 0.18
C MET A 124 4.83 -11.97 1.60
N SER A 125 5.53 -10.87 1.87
CA SER A 125 5.52 -10.23 3.19
C SER A 125 5.68 -8.72 3.11
N ALA A 126 5.22 -8.02 4.15
CA ALA A 126 5.41 -6.58 4.33
C ALA A 126 5.83 -6.28 5.76
N GLY A 127 6.76 -5.33 5.92
CA GLY A 127 7.13 -4.72 7.19
C GLY A 127 6.92 -3.21 7.13
N PHE A 128 6.15 -2.69 8.09
CA PHE A 128 5.92 -1.26 8.26
C PHE A 128 6.50 -0.80 9.58
N ASN A 129 7.18 0.35 9.59
CA ASN A 129 7.74 0.91 10.80
C ASN A 129 7.68 2.45 10.75
N TRP A 130 7.16 3.04 11.83
CA TRP A 130 6.99 4.49 11.94
C TRP A 130 8.03 5.18 12.84
N LEU A 131 9.02 4.41 13.32
CA LEU A 131 10.10 4.90 14.16
C LEU A 131 11.43 5.04 13.42
N GLU A 132 11.43 4.98 12.08
CA GLU A 132 12.65 5.09 11.30
C GLU A 132 13.27 6.49 11.43
N GLN A 133 14.57 6.56 11.69
CA GLN A 133 15.32 7.81 11.92
C GLN A 133 16.41 8.06 10.89
N SER A 134 16.78 7.04 10.11
CA SER A 134 17.88 7.14 9.12
C SER A 134 17.42 7.67 7.76
N GLY A 135 16.13 7.92 7.59
CA GLY A 135 15.50 8.35 6.35
C GLY A 135 14.40 7.38 5.90
N GLU A 136 13.63 7.78 4.91
CA GLU A 136 12.53 6.95 4.41
C GLU A 136 13.05 5.74 3.64
N ILE A 137 12.44 4.57 3.91
CA ILE A 137 12.62 3.34 3.15
C ILE A 137 11.25 2.96 2.59
N TRP A 138 10.98 3.29 1.35
CA TRP A 138 9.74 2.99 0.64
C TRP A 138 10.07 2.07 -0.53
N THR A 139 10.17 0.77 -0.25
CA THR A 139 10.71 -0.21 -1.20
C THR A 139 9.81 -1.44 -1.30
N ILE A 140 9.59 -1.88 -2.54
CA ILE A 140 8.98 -3.18 -2.85
C ILE A 140 9.97 -3.96 -3.70
N ARG A 141 10.47 -5.08 -3.18
CA ARG A 141 11.37 -6.00 -3.87
C ARG A 141 10.60 -7.24 -4.30
N ILE A 142 10.71 -7.60 -5.58
CA ILE A 142 9.98 -8.72 -6.16
C ILE A 142 10.96 -9.60 -6.93
N GLU A 143 10.92 -10.90 -6.70
CA GLU A 143 11.55 -11.88 -7.57
C GLU A 143 10.50 -12.43 -8.53
N THR A 144 10.76 -12.35 -9.83
CA THR A 144 9.84 -12.83 -10.87
C THR A 144 9.92 -14.35 -11.02
N GLY A 145 8.99 -14.92 -11.75
CA GLY A 145 9.00 -16.35 -12.09
C GLY A 145 10.20 -16.75 -12.96
N THR A 146 10.74 -15.82 -13.75
CA THR A 146 11.94 -16.01 -14.59
C THR A 146 13.24 -15.84 -13.83
N GLY A 147 13.21 -15.28 -12.62
CA GLY A 147 14.37 -15.08 -11.74
C GLY A 147 14.93 -13.66 -11.76
N ASP A 148 14.33 -12.74 -12.49
CA ASP A 148 14.69 -11.32 -12.41
C ASP A 148 14.23 -10.72 -11.08
N VAL A 149 14.99 -9.74 -10.58
CA VAL A 149 14.71 -9.02 -9.34
C VAL A 149 14.30 -7.59 -9.66
N LEU A 150 13.01 -7.30 -9.48
CA LEU A 150 12.47 -5.94 -9.57
C LEU A 150 12.58 -5.27 -8.21
N LYS A 151 12.97 -4.00 -8.20
CA LYS A 151 12.99 -3.15 -7.02
C LYS A 151 12.33 -1.81 -7.33
N LEU A 152 11.13 -1.62 -6.79
CA LEU A 152 10.46 -0.33 -6.76
C LEU A 152 10.97 0.43 -5.53
N GLU A 153 11.50 1.63 -5.74
CA GLU A 153 12.05 2.48 -4.69
C GLU A 153 11.33 3.82 -4.67
N LYS A 154 11.48 4.55 -3.57
CA LYS A 154 10.93 5.90 -3.38
C LYS A 154 9.43 5.98 -3.71
N GLY A 155 8.66 5.04 -3.18
CA GLY A 155 7.21 5.02 -3.39
C GLY A 155 6.77 4.73 -4.83
N GLY A 156 7.61 4.06 -5.65
CA GLY A 156 7.28 3.70 -7.03
C GLY A 156 7.71 4.74 -8.07
N THR A 157 8.55 5.72 -7.72
CA THR A 157 9.15 6.66 -8.68
C THR A 157 10.38 6.09 -9.37
N VAL A 158 11.02 5.06 -8.78
CA VAL A 158 12.22 4.42 -9.31
C VAL A 158 11.99 2.93 -9.50
N LEU A 159 12.38 2.39 -10.66
CA LEU A 159 12.42 0.97 -10.95
C LEU A 159 13.85 0.53 -11.27
N ARG A 160 14.32 -0.51 -10.57
CA ARG A 160 15.52 -1.26 -10.94
C ARG A 160 15.15 -2.69 -11.31
N ILE A 161 15.90 -3.26 -12.24
CA ILE A 161 15.85 -4.69 -12.57
C ILE A 161 17.29 -5.22 -12.46
N ASN A 162 17.49 -6.22 -11.60
CA ASN A 162 18.82 -6.78 -11.31
C ASN A 162 19.84 -5.68 -10.95
N ASP A 163 19.42 -4.75 -10.09
CA ASP A 163 20.14 -3.54 -9.66
C ASP A 163 20.40 -2.48 -10.76
N ALA A 164 20.17 -2.79 -12.03
CA ALA A 164 20.27 -1.80 -13.10
C ALA A 164 19.09 -0.83 -13.06
N LEU A 165 19.36 0.47 -13.14
CA LEU A 165 18.33 1.50 -13.21
C LEU A 165 17.60 1.42 -14.56
N VAL A 166 16.28 1.19 -14.50
CA VAL A 166 15.40 1.12 -15.68
C VAL A 166 14.59 2.40 -15.84
N LEU A 167 14.11 2.94 -14.73
CA LEU A 167 13.28 4.15 -14.73
C LEU A 167 13.52 4.94 -13.43
N ALA A 168 13.64 6.26 -13.56
CA ALA A 168 13.65 7.18 -12.44
C ALA A 168 12.99 8.49 -12.90
N ASN A 169 11.73 8.69 -12.51
CA ASN A 169 10.96 9.88 -12.83
C ASN A 169 10.66 10.66 -11.55
N PRO A 170 10.49 11.99 -11.63
CA PRO A 170 9.82 12.72 -10.57
C PRO A 170 8.45 12.11 -10.26
N SER A 171 7.91 12.38 -9.08
CA SER A 171 6.52 11.99 -8.79
C SER A 171 5.57 12.78 -9.69
N GLU A 172 4.74 12.07 -10.45
CA GLU A 172 3.70 12.61 -11.33
C GLU A 172 2.30 12.19 -10.81
N GLU A 173 2.20 11.81 -9.55
CA GLU A 173 0.99 11.21 -8.96
C GLU A 173 -0.25 12.08 -9.22
N TYR A 174 -0.20 13.35 -8.83
CA TYR A 174 -1.37 14.22 -8.92
C TYR A 174 -1.72 14.61 -10.36
N GLU A 175 -0.74 14.80 -11.22
CA GLU A 175 -0.97 15.08 -12.64
C GLU A 175 -1.75 13.94 -13.28
N ARG A 176 -1.29 12.70 -13.09
CA ARG A 176 -1.95 11.50 -13.62
C ARG A 176 -3.32 11.22 -12.96
N ILE A 177 -3.48 11.55 -11.69
CA ILE A 177 -4.77 11.46 -11.01
C ILE A 177 -5.78 12.41 -11.66
N TYR A 178 -5.40 13.66 -11.92
CA TYR A 178 -6.28 14.62 -12.57
C TYR A 178 -6.60 14.25 -14.02
N GLU A 179 -5.63 13.74 -14.78
CA GLU A 179 -5.86 13.20 -16.13
C GLU A 179 -6.87 12.04 -16.09
N ARG A 180 -6.66 11.08 -15.17
CA ARG A 180 -7.60 9.96 -14.99
C ARG A 180 -8.98 10.44 -14.61
N PHE A 181 -9.09 11.40 -13.71
CA PHE A 181 -10.39 11.94 -13.29
C PHE A 181 -11.11 12.64 -14.44
N ALA A 182 -10.41 13.40 -15.26
CA ALA A 182 -11.00 14.00 -16.47
C ALA A 182 -11.58 12.93 -17.40
N HIS A 183 -10.83 11.86 -17.69
CA HIS A 183 -11.35 10.75 -18.50
C HIS A 183 -12.57 10.05 -17.88
N LEU A 184 -12.60 9.89 -16.55
CA LEU A 184 -13.75 9.31 -15.85
C LEU A 184 -14.99 10.20 -15.95
N LEU A 185 -14.81 11.52 -15.88
CA LEU A 185 -15.89 12.49 -16.07
C LEU A 185 -16.43 12.46 -17.50
N ASP A 186 -15.55 12.44 -18.51
CA ASP A 186 -15.94 12.35 -19.91
C ASP A 186 -16.64 11.03 -20.24
N GLY A 187 -16.18 9.92 -19.66
CA GLY A 187 -16.77 8.60 -19.81
C GLY A 187 -17.98 8.33 -18.92
N HIS A 188 -18.28 9.22 -17.99
CA HIS A 188 -19.34 9.04 -16.96
C HIS A 188 -19.14 7.75 -16.14
N GLU A 189 -17.90 7.43 -15.80
CA GLU A 189 -17.49 6.21 -15.12
C GLU A 189 -16.96 6.51 -13.72
N SER A 190 -17.21 5.61 -12.77
CA SER A 190 -16.60 5.65 -11.44
C SER A 190 -15.42 4.66 -11.36
N ASP A 191 -14.40 5.03 -10.59
CA ASP A 191 -13.22 4.18 -10.35
C ASP A 191 -12.96 4.13 -8.84
N VAL A 192 -13.28 3.00 -8.22
CA VAL A 192 -13.15 2.79 -6.77
C VAL A 192 -12.58 1.40 -6.52
N ASP A 193 -11.33 1.38 -6.04
CA ASP A 193 -10.64 0.15 -5.62
C ASP A 193 -10.56 0.07 -4.10
N ALA A 194 -11.40 -0.75 -3.49
CA ALA A 194 -11.39 -1.00 -2.05
C ALA A 194 -10.34 -2.03 -1.60
N THR A 195 -9.59 -2.64 -2.53
CA THR A 195 -8.70 -3.78 -2.21
C THR A 195 -7.63 -3.43 -1.16
N PRO A 196 -6.90 -2.30 -1.25
CA PRO A 196 -5.91 -1.95 -0.23
C PRO A 196 -6.53 -1.74 1.15
N LEU A 197 -7.71 -1.12 1.20
CA LEU A 197 -8.44 -0.88 2.46
C LEU A 197 -8.94 -2.19 3.07
N ARG A 198 -9.43 -3.13 2.27
CA ARG A 198 -9.85 -4.45 2.73
C ARG A 198 -8.69 -5.25 3.28
N LEU A 199 -7.54 -5.28 2.58
CA LEU A 199 -6.34 -5.92 3.12
C LEU A 199 -5.92 -5.31 4.46
N MET A 200 -5.95 -4.00 4.59
CA MET A 200 -5.61 -3.34 5.85
C MET A 200 -6.62 -3.68 6.96
N ALA A 201 -7.91 -3.74 6.66
CA ALA A 201 -8.92 -4.19 7.61
C ALA A 201 -8.69 -5.64 8.07
N ASP A 202 -8.30 -6.52 7.14
CA ASP A 202 -7.96 -7.91 7.46
C ASP A 202 -6.69 -8.00 8.34
N VAL A 203 -5.71 -7.11 8.14
CA VAL A 203 -4.53 -7.01 9.03
C VAL A 203 -4.95 -6.71 10.47
N PHE A 204 -5.87 -5.77 10.68
CA PHE A 204 -6.39 -5.47 12.03
C PHE A 204 -7.26 -6.58 12.60
N LEU A 205 -8.05 -7.26 11.75
CA LEU A 205 -8.95 -8.34 12.17
C LEU A 205 -8.18 -9.62 12.57
N MET A 206 -7.15 -9.97 11.80
CA MET A 206 -6.43 -11.24 11.94
C MET A 206 -5.13 -11.11 12.72
N GLY A 207 -4.64 -9.90 12.90
CA GLY A 207 -3.32 -9.66 13.45
C GLY A 207 -3.21 -9.84 14.95
N ALA A 208 -2.13 -10.48 15.38
CA ALA A 208 -1.78 -10.58 16.78
C ALA A 208 -1.32 -9.21 17.30
N ARG A 209 -1.94 -8.73 18.40
CA ARG A 209 -1.58 -7.49 19.05
C ARG A 209 -0.42 -7.72 20.01
N ILE A 210 0.65 -6.97 19.85
CA ILE A 210 1.83 -7.00 20.71
C ILE A 210 1.98 -5.65 21.39
N ASN A 211 2.20 -5.65 22.71
CA ASN A 211 2.51 -4.44 23.45
C ASN A 211 3.99 -4.09 23.27
N GLY A 212 4.25 -2.90 22.76
CA GLY A 212 5.58 -2.32 22.65
C GLY A 212 5.88 -1.29 23.75
N PRO A 213 7.08 -0.69 23.72
CA PRO A 213 7.41 0.44 24.58
C PRO A 213 6.44 1.61 24.41
N GLU A 214 6.36 2.48 25.42
CA GLU A 214 5.60 3.73 25.29
C GLU A 214 6.21 4.64 24.21
N PHE A 215 5.35 5.36 23.52
CA PHE A 215 5.75 6.37 22.54
C PHE A 215 5.45 7.77 23.07
N TYR A 216 6.45 8.64 23.01
CA TYR A 216 6.36 10.07 23.29
C TYR A 216 6.92 10.87 22.10
N TRP A 217 6.36 12.07 21.85
CA TRP A 217 6.80 12.97 20.79
C TRP A 217 8.24 13.44 20.93
#